data_f2560286ee8cc30baa46868a68945d78
#
_entry.id   f2560286ee8cc30baa46868a68945d78
#
_cell.length_a   1.000
_cell.length_b   1.000
_cell.length_c   1.000
_cell.angle_alpha   90.00
_cell.angle_beta   90.00
_cell.angle_gamma   90.00
#
_symmetry.space_group_name_H-M   'P 1'
#
loop_
_entity.id
_entity.type
_entity.pdbx_description
1 polymer ?
#
loop_
_entity_poly.entity_id
_entity_poly.type
_entity_poly.pdbx_seq_one_letter_code
_entity_poly.pdbx_strand_id
1 'polypeptide(L)'
;MKIAFSTLGCPDFSWTDIYSMAKDFGFDGIEIRGLGNEIYAVKAQPFTESELPQTIKKLSELRLEIPCLSSGCCLKFAEDEEKNFKEIVEYITLASKLGTPYVRILGDLEPAPEGDVDDAVVLAALKRLVPVAEEKGVTLLVETNGVYSDTSRLCSLLNNIASDAVGALWDVHHPYRFAGETPGKTIQNLGAYIKYVHIKDSVVEDGVIRYRMLGEGDLPIDDIMLALRSINYEGYISLEWVKRWAADLDDAGIVFPNFANYMNRYLDKNVTRGRLFDNRTKTGKYVWKKDTLIDLTLPQVLDRIVDEFPDQYAFRYTSMDYTRTYSEFRDDVDTFARALIALGVKPGDHVAIWATNVPQWYITFWATTKIGAVLVTVNTAYKIYETEYLLRQS
;
A
#
# COMPACT_ATOMS: atom_id res chain seq x y z
N MET A 1 6.63 -14.68 -0.42
CA MET A 1 6.69 -13.30 0.12
C MET A 1 5.44 -12.54 -0.28
N LYS A 2 4.92 -11.70 0.60
CA LYS A 2 3.75 -10.82 0.41
C LYS A 2 4.20 -9.36 0.43
N ILE A 3 3.42 -8.45 -0.15
CA ILE A 3 3.71 -7.00 -0.10
C ILE A 3 2.69 -6.24 0.73
N ALA A 4 3.19 -5.26 1.48
CA ALA A 4 2.40 -4.29 2.22
C ALA A 4 2.95 -2.88 2.01
N PHE A 5 2.25 -1.89 2.52
CA PHE A 5 2.75 -0.52 2.70
C PHE A 5 2.37 0.00 4.07
N SER A 6 3.19 0.89 4.60
CA SER A 6 2.91 1.60 5.83
C SER A 6 2.02 2.82 5.56
N THR A 7 1.03 3.05 6.43
CA THR A 7 0.17 4.26 6.38
C THR A 7 0.92 5.56 6.62
N LEU A 8 2.21 5.51 6.98
CA LEU A 8 3.11 6.68 6.95
C LEU A 8 3.15 7.35 5.58
N GLY A 9 3.05 6.55 4.52
CA GLY A 9 3.13 7.03 3.14
C GLY A 9 1.89 7.76 2.63
N CYS A 10 0.76 7.67 3.32
CA CYS A 10 -0.51 8.26 2.90
C CYS A 10 -1.23 8.97 4.07
N PRO A 11 -0.61 10.00 4.70
CA PRO A 11 -1.11 10.63 5.92
C PRO A 11 -2.49 11.30 5.75
N ASP A 12 -2.82 11.73 4.54
CA ASP A 12 -4.05 12.48 4.24
C ASP A 12 -5.20 11.58 3.74
N PHE A 13 -4.96 10.26 3.62
CA PHE A 13 -5.96 9.34 3.11
C PHE A 13 -6.95 8.91 4.19
N SER A 14 -8.23 8.84 3.81
CA SER A 14 -9.24 8.19 4.63
C SER A 14 -8.99 6.68 4.70
N TRP A 15 -9.56 6.00 5.70
CA TRP A 15 -9.49 4.54 5.80
C TRP A 15 -10.01 3.86 4.54
N THR A 16 -11.08 4.40 3.94
CA THR A 16 -11.64 3.92 2.69
C THR A 16 -10.64 4.03 1.53
N ASP A 17 -9.94 5.14 1.40
CA ASP A 17 -8.93 5.31 0.35
C ASP A 17 -7.76 4.35 0.54
N ILE A 18 -7.32 4.13 1.79
CA ILE A 18 -6.21 3.25 2.13
C ILE A 18 -6.50 1.81 1.70
N TYR A 19 -7.61 1.20 2.14
CA TYR A 19 -7.90 -0.18 1.77
C TYR A 19 -8.29 -0.34 0.30
N SER A 20 -8.89 0.69 -0.30
CA SER A 20 -9.18 0.70 -1.73
C SER A 20 -7.89 0.69 -2.56
N MET A 21 -6.95 1.57 -2.23
CA MET A 21 -5.63 1.62 -2.87
C MET A 21 -4.87 0.30 -2.69
N ALA A 22 -4.88 -0.26 -1.47
CA ALA A 22 -4.25 -1.55 -1.23
C ALA A 22 -4.79 -2.63 -2.17
N LYS A 23 -6.11 -2.65 -2.33
CA LYS A 23 -6.77 -3.61 -3.22
C LYS A 23 -6.49 -3.33 -4.69
N ASP A 24 -6.59 -2.08 -5.12
CA ASP A 24 -6.45 -1.68 -6.51
C ASP A 24 -5.03 -1.95 -7.05
N PHE A 25 -4.00 -1.75 -6.23
CA PHE A 25 -2.61 -2.00 -6.62
C PHE A 25 -2.09 -3.40 -6.28
N GLY A 26 -2.95 -4.27 -5.72
CA GLY A 26 -2.63 -5.67 -5.46
C GLY A 26 -1.66 -5.89 -4.31
N PHE A 27 -1.76 -5.06 -3.27
CA PHE A 27 -1.12 -5.35 -1.99
C PHE A 27 -1.82 -6.50 -1.27
N ASP A 28 -1.06 -7.23 -0.48
CA ASP A 28 -1.57 -8.30 0.37
C ASP A 28 -1.94 -7.78 1.77
N GLY A 29 -1.36 -6.65 2.18
CA GLY A 29 -1.58 -6.09 3.51
C GLY A 29 -1.34 -4.60 3.63
N ILE A 30 -1.79 -4.06 4.78
CA ILE A 30 -1.64 -2.65 5.17
C ILE A 30 -1.01 -2.62 6.56
N GLU A 31 0.16 -2.02 6.68
CA GLU A 31 0.78 -1.76 7.96
C GLU A 31 0.27 -0.45 8.53
N ILE A 32 -0.15 -0.47 9.79
CA ILE A 32 -0.75 0.70 10.42
C ILE A 32 0.26 1.43 11.30
N ARG A 33 0.56 2.67 10.91
CA ARG A 33 1.35 3.64 11.70
C ARG A 33 0.62 4.97 11.81
N GLY A 34 -0.59 4.93 12.37
CA GLY A 34 -1.52 6.04 12.44
C GLY A 34 -2.40 6.18 11.19
N LEU A 35 -3.52 6.86 11.34
CA LEU A 35 -4.52 7.13 10.30
C LEU A 35 -4.95 8.60 10.37
N GLY A 36 -4.87 9.31 9.26
CA GLY A 36 -5.15 10.74 9.23
C GLY A 36 -4.33 11.48 10.31
N ASN A 37 -4.98 12.27 11.13
CA ASN A 37 -4.32 13.01 12.23
C ASN A 37 -4.07 12.16 13.48
N GLU A 38 -4.65 10.93 13.56
CA GLU A 38 -4.47 10.07 14.73
C GLU A 38 -3.26 9.16 14.53
N ILE A 39 -2.17 9.47 15.22
CA ILE A 39 -0.92 8.68 15.17
C ILE A 39 -1.02 7.43 16.05
N TYR A 40 -1.80 7.50 17.12
CA TYR A 40 -2.01 6.38 18.02
C TYR A 40 -3.08 5.45 17.46
N ALA A 41 -2.66 4.43 16.73
CA ALA A 41 -3.53 3.55 15.96
C ALA A 41 -4.69 2.96 16.76
N VAL A 42 -4.49 2.68 18.06
CA VAL A 42 -5.52 2.15 18.98
C VAL A 42 -6.73 3.07 19.11
N LYS A 43 -6.53 4.39 18.95
CA LYS A 43 -7.60 5.40 19.01
C LYS A 43 -8.17 5.77 17.65
N ALA A 44 -7.58 5.29 16.58
CA ALA A 44 -8.07 5.59 15.23
C ALA A 44 -9.47 5.01 15.03
N GLN A 45 -10.33 5.79 14.37
CA GLN A 45 -11.76 5.48 14.21
C GLN A 45 -12.06 4.05 13.72
N PRO A 46 -11.35 3.47 12.73
CA PRO A 46 -11.65 2.11 12.28
C PRO A 46 -11.36 1.02 13.32
N PHE A 47 -10.58 1.32 14.36
CA PHE A 47 -10.15 0.38 15.38
C PHE A 47 -10.80 0.60 16.74
N THR A 48 -11.73 1.55 16.83
CA THR A 48 -12.57 1.70 18.04
C THR A 48 -13.43 0.47 18.25
N GLU A 49 -13.86 0.21 19.46
CA GLU A 49 -14.62 -0.99 19.82
C GLU A 49 -15.91 -1.15 18.99
N SER A 50 -16.56 -0.03 18.65
CA SER A 50 -17.77 -0.01 17.80
C SER A 50 -17.52 -0.35 16.34
N GLU A 51 -16.37 0.10 15.78
CA GLU A 51 -16.08 0.00 14.34
C GLU A 51 -15.24 -1.24 13.97
N LEU A 52 -14.51 -1.77 14.94
CA LEU A 52 -13.59 -2.88 14.73
C LEU A 52 -14.21 -4.11 14.05
N PRO A 53 -15.43 -4.57 14.41
CA PRO A 53 -16.06 -5.71 13.75
C PRO A 53 -16.32 -5.45 12.25
N GLN A 54 -16.73 -4.22 11.90
CA GLN A 54 -16.96 -3.84 10.52
C GLN A 54 -15.64 -3.75 9.73
N THR A 55 -14.60 -3.21 10.37
CA THR A 55 -13.25 -3.16 9.79
C THR A 55 -12.71 -4.55 9.48
N ILE A 56 -12.80 -5.49 10.42
CA ILE A 56 -12.38 -6.89 10.22
C ILE A 56 -13.15 -7.53 9.06
N LYS A 57 -14.48 -7.36 9.04
CA LYS A 57 -15.32 -7.88 7.97
C LYS A 57 -14.90 -7.32 6.61
N LYS A 58 -14.70 -6.00 6.51
CA LYS A 58 -14.29 -5.33 5.27
C LYS A 58 -12.93 -5.83 4.77
N LEU A 59 -11.94 -5.95 5.64
CA LEU A 59 -10.62 -6.48 5.28
C LEU A 59 -10.70 -7.92 4.79
N SER A 60 -11.51 -8.76 5.44
CA SER A 60 -11.75 -10.15 5.01
C SER A 60 -12.40 -10.21 3.63
N GLU A 61 -13.44 -9.41 3.36
CA GLU A 61 -14.09 -9.31 2.04
C GLU A 61 -13.10 -8.90 0.94
N LEU A 62 -12.18 -7.99 1.26
CA LEU A 62 -11.15 -7.52 0.34
C LEU A 62 -9.94 -8.46 0.27
N ARG A 63 -9.85 -9.48 1.14
CA ARG A 63 -8.67 -10.35 1.30
C ARG A 63 -7.40 -9.54 1.58
N LEU A 64 -7.52 -8.54 2.45
CA LEU A 64 -6.41 -7.73 2.94
C LEU A 64 -6.13 -8.09 4.39
N GLU A 65 -4.85 -8.13 4.75
CA GLU A 65 -4.39 -8.36 6.13
C GLU A 65 -3.83 -7.06 6.72
N ILE A 66 -3.82 -6.96 8.05
CA ILE A 66 -2.98 -6.01 8.77
C ILE A 66 -1.82 -6.82 9.37
N PRO A 67 -0.68 -6.91 8.69
CA PRO A 67 0.42 -7.78 9.14
C PRO A 67 1.17 -7.21 10.33
N CYS A 68 1.18 -5.90 10.52
CA CYS A 68 1.91 -5.24 11.59
C CYS A 68 1.20 -3.96 12.03
N LEU A 69 1.17 -3.74 13.35
CA LEU A 69 0.87 -2.45 13.96
C LEU A 69 2.18 -1.80 14.41
N SER A 70 2.52 -0.66 13.86
CA SER A 70 3.76 0.06 14.17
C SER A 70 3.51 1.11 15.25
N SER A 71 3.94 0.85 16.49
CA SER A 71 3.84 1.81 17.59
C SER A 71 4.90 2.92 17.47
N GLY A 72 4.71 4.02 18.22
CA GLY A 72 5.74 5.05 18.41
C GLY A 72 6.60 4.83 19.65
N CYS A 73 6.37 3.75 20.39
CA CYS A 73 7.04 3.50 21.65
C CYS A 73 8.54 3.23 21.45
N CYS A 74 9.36 3.95 22.20
CA CYS A 74 10.82 3.81 22.21
C CYS A 74 11.27 3.39 23.61
N LEU A 75 11.96 2.26 23.70
CA LEU A 75 12.30 1.62 24.97
C LEU A 75 13.59 2.14 25.63
N LYS A 76 14.36 3.00 24.96
CA LYS A 76 15.62 3.51 25.51
C LYS A 76 15.44 4.44 26.75
N PHE A 77 14.27 5.00 26.95
CA PHE A 77 13.97 5.97 28.01
C PHE A 77 13.37 5.27 29.21
N ALA A 78 14.15 5.09 30.28
CA ALA A 78 13.71 4.47 31.52
C ALA A 78 12.57 5.26 32.20
N GLU A 79 12.58 6.58 32.06
CA GLU A 79 11.54 7.47 32.61
C GLU A 79 10.17 7.28 31.94
N ASP A 80 10.12 6.81 30.72
CA ASP A 80 8.90 6.54 29.96
C ASP A 80 8.41 5.08 30.06
N GLU A 81 9.09 4.21 30.85
CA GLU A 81 8.83 2.76 30.89
C GLU A 81 7.36 2.42 31.13
N GLU A 82 6.73 3.02 32.15
CA GLU A 82 5.33 2.73 32.48
C GLU A 82 4.35 3.20 31.40
N LYS A 83 4.63 4.32 30.77
CA LYS A 83 3.85 4.87 29.67
C LYS A 83 3.96 3.94 28.45
N ASN A 84 5.19 3.60 28.08
CA ASN A 84 5.47 2.71 26.95
C ASN A 84 4.87 1.33 27.18
N PHE A 85 4.99 0.78 28.40
CA PHE A 85 4.39 -0.50 28.75
C PHE A 85 2.89 -0.51 28.52
N LYS A 86 2.16 0.49 29.03
CA LYS A 86 0.70 0.60 28.86
C LYS A 86 0.32 0.72 27.38
N GLU A 87 1.00 1.60 26.65
CA GLU A 87 0.74 1.82 25.23
C GLU A 87 0.98 0.55 24.41
N ILE A 88 2.09 -0.15 24.65
CA ILE A 88 2.40 -1.39 23.92
C ILE A 88 1.38 -2.49 24.25
N VAL A 89 0.92 -2.61 25.49
CA VAL A 89 -0.15 -3.55 25.89
C VAL A 89 -1.46 -3.24 25.16
N GLU A 90 -1.79 -1.99 24.94
CA GLU A 90 -2.96 -1.60 24.13
C GLU A 90 -2.78 -1.99 22.66
N TYR A 91 -1.58 -1.80 22.08
CA TYR A 91 -1.26 -2.29 20.73
C TYR A 91 -1.33 -3.82 20.62
N ILE A 92 -0.77 -4.57 21.59
CA ILE A 92 -0.86 -6.03 21.64
C ILE A 92 -2.33 -6.47 21.70
N THR A 93 -3.14 -5.79 22.50
CA THR A 93 -4.57 -6.09 22.65
C THR A 93 -5.32 -5.86 21.33
N LEU A 94 -5.06 -4.75 20.65
CA LEU A 94 -5.64 -4.46 19.34
C LEU A 94 -5.17 -5.47 18.30
N ALA A 95 -3.88 -5.78 18.27
CA ALA A 95 -3.30 -6.77 17.34
C ALA A 95 -3.97 -8.14 17.51
N SER A 96 -4.13 -8.61 18.74
CA SER A 96 -4.83 -9.86 19.03
C SER A 96 -6.29 -9.87 18.54
N LYS A 97 -7.02 -8.76 18.71
CA LYS A 97 -8.42 -8.61 18.22
C LYS A 97 -8.50 -8.60 16.69
N LEU A 98 -7.51 -8.04 16.02
CA LEU A 98 -7.42 -7.96 14.55
C LEU A 98 -6.89 -9.25 13.90
N GLY A 99 -6.30 -10.16 14.68
CA GLY A 99 -5.54 -11.28 14.15
C GLY A 99 -4.20 -10.85 13.54
N THR A 100 -3.68 -9.69 13.92
CA THR A 100 -2.39 -9.14 13.49
C THR A 100 -1.26 -9.82 14.26
N PRO A 101 -0.29 -10.45 13.59
CA PRO A 101 0.75 -11.21 14.28
C PRO A 101 1.82 -10.34 14.94
N TYR A 102 2.02 -9.10 14.47
CA TYR A 102 3.19 -8.32 14.83
C TYR A 102 2.84 -6.93 15.36
N VAL A 103 3.57 -6.50 16.39
CA VAL A 103 3.61 -5.11 16.88
C VAL A 103 5.06 -4.63 16.83
N ARG A 104 5.33 -3.59 16.05
CA ARG A 104 6.65 -2.96 15.96
C ARG A 104 6.85 -1.99 17.13
N ILE A 105 8.04 -2.05 17.70
CA ILE A 105 8.55 -1.17 18.75
C ILE A 105 9.96 -0.69 18.41
N LEU A 106 10.37 0.42 18.98
CA LEU A 106 11.71 1.00 18.79
C LEU A 106 12.56 0.75 20.02
N GLY A 107 13.77 0.25 19.81
CA GLY A 107 14.82 0.20 20.83
C GLY A 107 15.57 1.53 20.95
N ASP A 108 15.70 2.26 19.83
CA ASP A 108 16.26 3.62 19.74
C ASP A 108 15.35 4.51 18.88
N LEU A 109 15.33 5.81 19.13
CA LEU A 109 14.30 6.71 18.57
C LEU A 109 14.58 7.10 17.12
N GLU A 110 15.77 7.62 16.84
CA GLU A 110 16.14 8.14 15.52
C GLU A 110 16.62 7.03 14.59
N PRO A 111 16.41 7.14 13.26
CA PRO A 111 16.91 6.17 12.29
C PRO A 111 18.43 6.01 12.31
N ALA A 112 19.16 7.12 12.42
CA ALA A 112 20.61 7.14 12.61
C ALA A 112 20.97 6.95 14.09
N PRO A 113 22.08 6.27 14.40
CA PRO A 113 22.55 6.16 15.78
C PRO A 113 22.89 7.54 16.36
N GLU A 114 22.16 7.94 17.40
CA GLU A 114 22.40 9.19 18.11
C GLU A 114 22.50 8.95 19.63
N GLY A 115 23.66 9.25 20.20
CA GLY A 115 23.92 9.07 21.62
C GLY A 115 24.02 7.62 22.08
N ASP A 116 24.02 7.41 23.39
CA ASP A 116 24.12 6.10 24.00
C ASP A 116 22.74 5.52 24.32
N VAL A 117 22.58 4.23 24.13
CA VAL A 117 21.42 3.44 24.55
C VAL A 117 21.91 2.36 25.52
N ASP A 118 21.31 2.30 26.71
CA ASP A 118 21.56 1.21 27.64
C ASP A 118 20.72 -0.02 27.25
N ASP A 119 21.38 -1.02 26.70
CA ASP A 119 20.73 -2.28 26.30
C ASP A 119 20.08 -3.01 27.48
N ALA A 120 20.51 -2.78 28.73
CA ALA A 120 19.92 -3.38 29.90
C ALA A 120 18.50 -2.79 30.17
N VAL A 121 18.29 -1.51 29.90
CA VAL A 121 16.97 -0.86 30.00
C VAL A 121 16.01 -1.44 28.96
N VAL A 122 16.45 -1.50 27.69
CA VAL A 122 15.66 -2.06 26.59
C VAL A 122 15.32 -3.53 26.86
N LEU A 123 16.31 -4.31 27.31
CA LEU A 123 16.14 -5.72 27.65
C LEU A 123 15.13 -5.94 28.80
N ALA A 124 15.21 -5.14 29.85
CA ALA A 124 14.28 -5.21 30.98
C ALA A 124 12.83 -4.90 30.54
N ALA A 125 12.63 -3.86 29.75
CA ALA A 125 11.34 -3.48 29.21
C ALA A 125 10.74 -4.59 28.32
N LEU A 126 11.56 -5.19 27.44
CA LEU A 126 11.13 -6.31 26.59
C LEU A 126 10.74 -7.54 27.43
N LYS A 127 11.56 -7.92 28.39
CA LYS A 127 11.26 -9.06 29.28
C LYS A 127 9.97 -8.89 30.07
N ARG A 128 9.63 -7.67 30.43
CA ARG A 128 8.36 -7.34 31.08
C ARG A 128 7.14 -7.49 30.14
N LEU A 129 7.33 -7.23 28.86
CA LEU A 129 6.27 -7.32 27.82
C LEU A 129 6.06 -8.76 27.32
N VAL A 130 7.07 -9.61 27.34
CA VAL A 130 7.03 -10.99 26.82
C VAL A 130 5.81 -11.78 27.33
N PRO A 131 5.51 -11.86 28.64
CA PRO A 131 4.36 -12.66 29.11
C PRO A 131 3.02 -12.19 28.52
N VAL A 132 2.86 -10.88 28.32
CA VAL A 132 1.63 -10.30 27.73
C VAL A 132 1.54 -10.64 26.26
N ALA A 133 2.65 -10.56 25.53
CA ALA A 133 2.72 -10.88 24.11
C ALA A 133 2.44 -12.38 23.87
N GLU A 134 3.03 -13.26 24.68
CA GLU A 134 2.79 -14.72 24.63
C GLU A 134 1.33 -15.06 24.91
N GLU A 135 0.71 -14.49 25.96
CA GLU A 135 -0.69 -14.70 26.29
C GLU A 135 -1.63 -14.33 25.13
N LYS A 136 -1.31 -13.27 24.41
CA LYS A 136 -2.14 -12.74 23.32
C LYS A 136 -1.79 -13.31 21.95
N GLY A 137 -0.74 -14.13 21.84
CA GLY A 137 -0.26 -14.72 20.59
C GLY A 137 0.28 -13.65 19.60
N VAL A 138 0.88 -12.58 20.11
CA VAL A 138 1.45 -11.48 19.33
C VAL A 138 2.96 -11.47 19.50
N THR A 139 3.71 -11.25 18.43
CA THR A 139 5.17 -11.10 18.48
C THR A 139 5.54 -9.62 18.41
N LEU A 140 6.37 -9.19 19.36
CA LEU A 140 6.95 -7.85 19.37
C LEU A 140 8.17 -7.83 18.43
N LEU A 141 8.25 -6.83 17.58
CA LEU A 141 9.37 -6.68 16.65
C LEU A 141 10.20 -5.44 17.01
N VAL A 142 11.46 -5.67 17.35
CA VAL A 142 12.42 -4.58 17.50
C VAL A 142 12.96 -4.23 16.12
N GLU A 143 12.78 -2.97 15.72
CA GLU A 143 13.27 -2.50 14.42
C GLU A 143 14.78 -2.28 14.45
N THR A 144 15.44 -2.52 13.31
CA THR A 144 16.84 -2.20 13.07
C THR A 144 17.04 -0.68 12.94
N ASN A 145 16.76 0.07 14.02
CA ASN A 145 16.72 1.53 14.08
C ASN A 145 17.76 2.06 15.06
N GLY A 146 18.34 3.20 14.77
CA GLY A 146 19.33 3.86 15.63
C GLY A 146 20.54 2.97 15.89
N VAL A 147 20.95 2.80 17.16
CA VAL A 147 22.06 1.93 17.53
C VAL A 147 21.87 0.47 17.16
N TYR A 148 20.62 0.02 16.96
CA TYR A 148 20.28 -1.33 16.53
C TYR A 148 20.35 -1.50 15.00
N SER A 149 20.72 -0.47 14.25
CA SER A 149 21.18 -0.61 12.87
C SER A 149 22.49 -1.41 12.78
N ASP A 150 23.30 -1.46 13.86
CA ASP A 150 24.27 -2.53 14.09
C ASP A 150 23.51 -3.81 14.44
N THR A 151 23.33 -4.66 13.45
CA THR A 151 22.51 -5.88 13.60
C THR A 151 23.15 -6.93 14.51
N SER A 152 24.45 -6.86 14.77
CA SER A 152 25.11 -7.72 15.76
C SER A 152 24.70 -7.35 17.19
N ARG A 153 24.53 -6.05 17.47
CA ARG A 153 24.01 -5.55 18.74
C ARG A 153 22.56 -5.96 18.96
N LEU A 154 21.71 -5.82 17.94
CA LEU A 154 20.32 -6.29 18.03
C LEU A 154 20.26 -7.81 18.22
N CYS A 155 21.07 -8.58 17.51
CA CYS A 155 21.16 -10.04 17.71
C CYS A 155 21.50 -10.38 19.16
N SER A 156 22.48 -9.68 19.75
CA SER A 156 22.87 -9.89 21.14
C SER A 156 21.72 -9.59 22.12
N LEU A 157 20.95 -8.51 21.87
CA LEU A 157 19.76 -8.19 22.65
C LEU A 157 18.70 -9.30 22.57
N LEU A 158 18.37 -9.77 21.36
CA LEU A 158 17.37 -10.82 21.14
C LEU A 158 17.78 -12.15 21.74
N ASN A 159 19.04 -12.53 21.64
CA ASN A 159 19.57 -13.74 22.29
C ASN A 159 19.38 -13.73 23.82
N ASN A 160 19.46 -12.54 24.46
CA ASN A 160 19.27 -12.40 25.90
C ASN A 160 17.78 -12.40 26.35
N ILE A 161 16.83 -12.28 25.39
CA ILE A 161 15.39 -12.39 25.68
C ILE A 161 14.97 -13.86 25.69
N ALA A 162 15.43 -14.64 24.72
CA ALA A 162 15.19 -16.07 24.57
C ALA A 162 13.67 -16.41 24.55
N SER A 163 12.85 -15.64 23.83
CA SER A 163 11.42 -15.90 23.64
C SER A 163 11.04 -15.70 22.17
N ASP A 164 10.19 -16.58 21.63
CA ASP A 164 9.63 -16.47 20.29
C ASP A 164 8.61 -15.32 20.15
N ALA A 165 8.19 -14.73 21.28
CA ALA A 165 7.32 -13.56 21.30
C ALA A 165 8.07 -12.24 21.01
N VAL A 166 9.38 -12.29 20.77
CA VAL A 166 10.17 -11.13 20.33
C VAL A 166 11.03 -11.52 19.13
N GLY A 167 11.03 -10.68 18.11
CA GLY A 167 11.81 -10.85 16.90
C GLY A 167 12.35 -9.53 16.36
N ALA A 168 12.88 -9.57 15.15
CA ALA A 168 13.41 -8.41 14.45
C ALA A 168 12.47 -7.97 13.32
N LEU A 169 12.30 -6.67 13.20
CA LEU A 169 11.88 -6.01 11.98
C LEU A 169 13.16 -5.50 11.30
N TRP A 170 13.45 -6.04 10.15
CA TRP A 170 14.56 -5.55 9.34
C TRP A 170 14.10 -4.39 8.46
N ASP A 171 14.43 -3.17 8.84
CA ASP A 171 14.44 -2.08 7.89
C ASP A 171 15.73 -2.19 7.07
N VAL A 172 15.60 -2.44 5.78
CA VAL A 172 16.77 -2.71 4.91
C VAL A 172 17.69 -1.50 4.74
N HIS A 173 17.13 -0.31 4.92
CA HIS A 173 17.81 0.96 4.73
C HIS A 173 18.78 1.27 5.88
N HIS A 174 18.36 1.05 7.12
CA HIS A 174 19.10 1.54 8.29
C HIS A 174 20.46 0.84 8.48
N PRO A 175 20.57 -0.51 8.51
CA PRO A 175 21.86 -1.17 8.59
C PRO A 175 22.79 -0.82 7.42
N TYR A 176 22.24 -0.71 6.21
CA TYR A 176 23.02 -0.35 5.03
C TYR A 176 23.57 1.07 5.10
N ARG A 177 22.74 2.05 5.45
CA ARG A 177 23.10 3.48 5.48
C ARG A 177 23.91 3.88 6.68
N PHE A 178 23.57 3.38 7.86
CA PHE A 178 24.12 3.89 9.12
C PHE A 178 25.16 2.99 9.74
N ALA A 179 25.09 1.67 9.51
CA ALA A 179 26.09 0.72 9.99
C ALA A 179 27.03 0.21 8.89
N GLY A 180 26.80 0.57 7.62
CA GLY A 180 27.61 0.10 6.49
C GLY A 180 27.50 -1.42 6.27
N GLU A 181 26.43 -2.05 6.74
CA GLU A 181 26.25 -3.49 6.61
C GLU A 181 25.71 -3.87 5.22
N THR A 182 26.25 -4.93 4.66
CA THR A 182 25.67 -5.56 3.48
C THR A 182 24.43 -6.39 3.87
N PRO A 183 23.47 -6.62 2.94
CA PRO A 183 22.31 -7.48 3.21
C PRO A 183 22.70 -8.89 3.70
N GLY A 184 23.77 -9.47 3.15
CA GLY A 184 24.29 -10.76 3.59
C GLY A 184 24.80 -10.75 5.02
N LYS A 185 25.43 -9.64 5.47
CA LYS A 185 25.88 -9.49 6.86
C LYS A 185 24.69 -9.40 7.82
N THR A 186 23.68 -8.62 7.49
CA THR A 186 22.43 -8.54 8.27
C THR A 186 21.75 -9.89 8.43
N ILE A 187 21.62 -10.67 7.33
CA ILE A 187 21.06 -12.03 7.38
C ILE A 187 21.92 -12.96 8.25
N GLN A 188 23.23 -12.86 8.17
CA GLN A 188 24.13 -13.64 9.03
C GLN A 188 23.86 -13.40 10.52
N ASN A 189 23.60 -12.14 10.90
CA ASN A 189 23.34 -11.77 12.28
C ASN A 189 21.89 -12.07 12.71
N LEU A 190 20.90 -11.70 11.89
CA LEU A 190 19.48 -11.67 12.29
C LEU A 190 18.58 -12.67 11.56
N GLY A 191 19.08 -13.46 10.62
CA GLY A 191 18.23 -14.29 9.75
C GLY A 191 17.19 -15.15 10.48
N ALA A 192 17.52 -15.68 11.66
CA ALA A 192 16.59 -16.46 12.49
C ALA A 192 15.49 -15.60 13.16
N TYR A 193 15.74 -14.31 13.35
CA TYR A 193 14.86 -13.39 14.07
C TYR A 193 13.97 -12.55 13.16
N ILE A 194 14.29 -12.42 11.87
CA ILE A 194 13.54 -11.57 10.94
C ILE A 194 12.14 -12.13 10.72
N LYS A 195 11.12 -11.38 11.14
CA LYS A 195 9.71 -11.71 10.97
C LYS A 195 8.99 -10.75 10.01
N TYR A 196 9.52 -9.54 9.83
CA TYR A 196 8.94 -8.48 9.02
C TYR A 196 10.04 -7.61 8.40
N VAL A 197 9.77 -7.05 7.23
CA VAL A 197 10.77 -6.26 6.49
C VAL A 197 10.16 -4.92 6.08
N HIS A 198 10.83 -3.83 6.44
CA HIS A 198 10.63 -2.52 5.84
C HIS A 198 11.59 -2.32 4.67
N ILE A 199 11.07 -1.77 3.59
CA ILE A 199 11.86 -1.42 2.42
C ILE A 199 11.57 0.01 2.00
N LYS A 200 12.62 0.74 1.70
CA LYS A 200 12.63 2.07 1.08
C LYS A 200 13.94 2.25 0.35
N ASP A 201 13.99 3.18 -0.58
CA ASP A 201 15.19 3.46 -1.37
C ASP A 201 15.63 4.91 -1.20
N SER A 202 16.89 5.17 -1.40
CA SER A 202 17.46 6.51 -1.28
C SER A 202 18.77 6.62 -2.05
N VAL A 203 19.25 7.85 -2.21
CA VAL A 203 20.63 8.19 -2.60
C VAL A 203 21.24 9.08 -1.55
N VAL A 204 22.58 9.17 -1.52
CA VAL A 204 23.31 10.16 -0.72
C VAL A 204 23.83 11.24 -1.66
N GLU A 205 23.28 12.44 -1.56
CA GLU A 205 23.68 13.62 -2.33
C GLU A 205 24.21 14.70 -1.35
N ASP A 206 25.42 15.14 -1.55
CA ASP A 206 26.08 16.14 -0.68
C ASP A 206 26.07 15.77 0.82
N GLY A 207 26.18 14.47 1.13
CA GLY A 207 26.14 13.96 2.51
C GLY A 207 24.72 13.89 3.11
N VAL A 208 23.69 14.19 2.35
CA VAL A 208 22.29 14.14 2.77
C VAL A 208 21.58 12.96 2.12
N ILE A 209 20.85 12.19 2.94
CA ILE A 209 20.01 11.09 2.45
C ILE A 209 18.76 11.69 1.79
N ARG A 210 18.53 11.33 0.54
CA ARG A 210 17.33 11.70 -0.22
C ARG A 210 16.58 10.45 -0.62
N TYR A 211 15.37 10.30 -0.13
CA TYR A 211 14.50 9.18 -0.49
C TYR A 211 14.15 9.23 -1.98
N ARG A 212 14.07 8.04 -2.58
CA ARG A 212 13.71 7.81 -3.99
C ARG A 212 12.68 6.69 -4.09
N MET A 213 11.91 6.67 -5.17
CA MET A 213 11.08 5.50 -5.46
C MET A 213 11.93 4.25 -5.57
N LEU A 214 11.36 3.11 -5.21
CA LEU A 214 12.11 1.86 -5.18
C LEU A 214 12.69 1.52 -6.57
N GLY A 215 14.00 1.35 -6.62
CA GLY A 215 14.77 1.12 -7.82
C GLY A 215 15.31 2.38 -8.51
N GLU A 216 15.08 3.56 -7.94
CA GLU A 216 15.65 4.84 -8.39
C GLU A 216 16.76 5.34 -7.44
N GLY A 217 16.98 4.63 -6.35
CA GLY A 217 18.07 4.86 -5.41
C GLY A 217 19.30 3.99 -5.70
N ASP A 218 20.15 3.88 -4.70
CA ASP A 218 21.39 3.10 -4.78
C ASP A 218 21.45 1.97 -3.73
N LEU A 219 20.32 1.65 -3.06
CA LEU A 219 20.25 0.47 -2.22
C LEU A 219 20.37 -0.80 -3.07
N PRO A 220 21.09 -1.83 -2.62
CA PRO A 220 21.27 -3.06 -3.36
C PRO A 220 20.05 -3.98 -3.27
N ILE A 221 18.94 -3.58 -3.92
CA ILE A 221 17.64 -4.26 -3.79
C ILE A 221 17.72 -5.73 -4.22
N ASP A 222 18.45 -6.03 -5.29
CA ASP A 222 18.63 -7.42 -5.75
C ASP A 222 19.34 -8.28 -4.69
N ASP A 223 20.37 -7.76 -4.03
CA ASP A 223 21.09 -8.46 -2.96
C ASP A 223 20.21 -8.62 -1.70
N ILE A 224 19.38 -7.63 -1.37
CA ILE A 224 18.39 -7.72 -0.29
C ILE A 224 17.41 -8.87 -0.57
N MET A 225 16.89 -8.95 -1.79
CA MET A 225 15.96 -9.99 -2.17
C MET A 225 16.61 -11.38 -2.22
N LEU A 226 17.88 -11.48 -2.63
CA LEU A 226 18.66 -12.72 -2.57
C LEU A 226 18.90 -13.15 -1.12
N ALA A 227 19.25 -12.19 -0.24
CA ALA A 227 19.46 -12.43 1.18
C ALA A 227 18.18 -12.97 1.86
N LEU A 228 17.02 -12.37 1.58
CA LEU A 228 15.73 -12.88 2.08
C LEU A 228 15.40 -14.29 1.57
N ARG A 229 15.67 -14.57 0.29
CA ARG A 229 15.48 -15.91 -0.26
C ARG A 229 16.39 -16.95 0.38
N SER A 230 17.62 -16.56 0.77
CA SER A 230 18.59 -17.49 1.37
C SER A 230 18.12 -18.05 2.71
N ILE A 231 17.21 -17.35 3.40
CA ILE A 231 16.59 -17.79 4.67
C ILE A 231 15.16 -18.29 4.46
N ASN A 232 14.72 -18.53 3.23
CA ASN A 232 13.35 -18.91 2.88
C ASN A 232 12.30 -17.97 3.47
N TYR A 233 12.55 -16.66 3.43
CA TYR A 233 11.62 -15.67 3.95
C TYR A 233 10.33 -15.62 3.11
N GLU A 234 9.20 -15.88 3.75
CA GLU A 234 7.87 -15.85 3.12
C GLU A 234 6.95 -14.75 3.69
N GLY A 235 7.48 -13.96 4.61
CA GLY A 235 6.75 -12.88 5.28
C GLY A 235 6.44 -11.69 4.38
N TYR A 236 6.11 -10.58 5.01
CA TYR A 236 5.77 -9.32 4.35
C TYR A 236 6.99 -8.44 4.11
N ILE A 237 7.01 -7.82 2.93
CA ILE A 237 7.89 -6.69 2.61
C ILE A 237 6.99 -5.47 2.51
N SER A 238 7.14 -4.55 3.46
CA SER A 238 6.32 -3.35 3.59
C SER A 238 7.09 -2.13 3.09
N LEU A 239 6.50 -1.39 2.16
CA LEU A 239 7.03 -0.09 1.78
C LEU A 239 6.85 0.89 2.93
N GLU A 240 7.95 1.35 3.50
CA GLU A 240 7.94 2.43 4.49
C GLU A 240 8.26 3.77 3.82
N TRP A 241 7.25 4.37 3.19
CA TRP A 241 7.34 5.71 2.60
C TRP A 241 7.00 6.75 3.67
N VAL A 242 7.99 7.53 4.06
CA VAL A 242 7.91 8.40 5.26
C VAL A 242 7.31 9.78 5.00
N LYS A 243 6.34 9.89 4.07
CA LYS A 243 5.71 11.16 3.67
C LYS A 243 5.11 11.94 4.84
N ARG A 244 4.63 11.26 5.89
CA ARG A 244 4.14 11.92 7.11
C ARG A 244 5.18 12.81 7.79
N TRP A 245 6.46 12.43 7.68
CA TRP A 245 7.58 13.13 8.29
C TRP A 245 8.33 14.03 7.30
N ALA A 246 8.20 13.77 6.01
CA ALA A 246 8.84 14.48 4.91
C ALA A 246 7.78 14.81 3.85
N ALA A 247 7.08 15.93 4.04
CA ALA A 247 5.92 16.31 3.24
C ALA A 247 6.23 16.61 1.75
N ASP A 248 7.50 16.86 1.44
CA ASP A 248 8.02 17.11 0.08
C ASP A 248 8.21 15.83 -0.75
N LEU A 249 8.07 14.65 -0.14
CA LEU A 249 8.12 13.38 -0.87
C LEU A 249 6.92 13.21 -1.81
N ASP A 250 7.09 12.39 -2.84
CA ASP A 250 6.04 12.08 -3.81
C ASP A 250 4.80 11.46 -3.16
N ASP A 251 3.65 11.66 -3.79
CA ASP A 251 2.36 11.20 -3.29
C ASP A 251 2.20 9.67 -3.38
N ALA A 252 1.44 9.11 -2.43
CA ALA A 252 1.12 7.69 -2.36
C ALA A 252 0.55 7.14 -3.68
N GLY A 253 -0.26 7.94 -4.39
CA GLY A 253 -0.83 7.59 -5.69
C GLY A 253 0.22 7.35 -6.79
N ILE A 254 1.44 7.83 -6.62
CA ILE A 254 2.57 7.61 -7.53
C ILE A 254 3.47 6.49 -6.99
N VAL A 255 3.82 6.57 -5.72
CA VAL A 255 4.85 5.71 -5.11
C VAL A 255 4.35 4.29 -4.89
N PHE A 256 3.11 4.10 -4.44
CA PHE A 256 2.59 2.76 -4.14
C PHE A 256 2.42 1.88 -5.39
N PRO A 257 1.82 2.37 -6.51
CA PRO A 257 1.80 1.57 -7.74
C PRO A 257 3.19 1.32 -8.31
N ASN A 258 4.13 2.28 -8.19
CA ASN A 258 5.52 2.07 -8.57
C ASN A 258 6.13 0.90 -7.76
N PHE A 259 6.00 0.94 -6.44
CA PHE A 259 6.47 -0.13 -5.57
C PHE A 259 5.86 -1.50 -5.91
N ALA A 260 4.53 -1.58 -6.03
CA ALA A 260 3.86 -2.83 -6.36
C ALA A 260 4.34 -3.39 -7.70
N ASN A 261 4.53 -2.52 -8.68
CA ASN A 261 5.04 -2.87 -10.00
C ASN A 261 6.50 -3.33 -9.95
N TYR A 262 7.34 -2.63 -9.20
CA TYR A 262 8.75 -2.98 -9.02
C TYR A 262 8.88 -4.35 -8.36
N MET A 263 8.13 -4.61 -7.31
CA MET A 263 8.18 -5.87 -6.55
C MET A 263 7.67 -7.08 -7.32
N ASN A 264 6.87 -6.90 -8.36
CA ASN A 264 6.39 -8.01 -9.20
C ASN A 264 7.48 -8.90 -9.77
N ARG A 265 8.69 -8.36 -9.98
CA ARG A 265 9.84 -9.12 -10.49
C ARG A 265 10.36 -10.17 -9.51
N TYR A 266 10.11 -9.97 -8.21
CA TYR A 266 10.61 -10.83 -7.14
C TYR A 266 9.56 -11.77 -6.57
N LEU A 267 8.28 -11.51 -6.86
CA LEU A 267 7.17 -12.25 -6.30
C LEU A 267 6.88 -13.50 -7.11
N ASP A 268 6.35 -14.52 -6.46
CA ASP A 268 5.96 -15.75 -7.16
C ASP A 268 4.82 -15.44 -8.15
N LYS A 269 5.08 -15.71 -9.42
CA LYS A 269 4.12 -15.48 -10.51
C LYS A 269 2.92 -16.44 -10.47
N ASN A 270 3.01 -17.50 -9.67
CA ASN A 270 1.94 -18.49 -9.53
C ASN A 270 0.93 -18.15 -8.42
N VAL A 271 1.21 -17.16 -7.58
CA VAL A 271 0.25 -16.67 -6.59
C VAL A 271 -0.73 -15.73 -7.28
N THR A 272 -1.98 -16.17 -7.41
CA THR A 272 -3.07 -15.31 -7.88
C THR A 272 -3.32 -14.23 -6.83
N ARG A 273 -2.71 -13.08 -7.01
CA ARG A 273 -3.04 -11.91 -6.21
C ARG A 273 -4.40 -11.42 -6.65
N GLY A 274 -5.25 -11.13 -5.73
CA GLY A 274 -6.55 -10.54 -6.02
C GLY A 274 -6.41 -9.09 -6.50
N ARG A 275 -5.73 -8.88 -7.64
CA ARG A 275 -5.67 -7.58 -8.30
C ARG A 275 -7.02 -7.28 -8.92
N LEU A 276 -7.44 -6.04 -8.80
CA LEU A 276 -8.61 -5.55 -9.54
C LEU A 276 -8.31 -5.40 -11.04
N PHE A 277 -7.03 -5.22 -11.38
CA PHE A 277 -6.57 -5.12 -12.75
C PHE A 277 -5.52 -6.20 -13.01
N ASP A 278 -5.92 -7.25 -13.69
CA ASP A 278 -5.00 -8.21 -14.27
C ASP A 278 -5.13 -8.12 -15.80
N ASN A 279 -4.13 -7.56 -16.43
CA ASN A 279 -4.07 -7.45 -17.90
C ASN A 279 -3.60 -8.75 -18.57
N ARG A 280 -3.76 -9.88 -17.88
CA ARG A 280 -3.47 -11.21 -18.42
C ARG A 280 -4.77 -11.92 -18.73
N THR A 281 -4.74 -12.70 -19.80
CA THR A 281 -5.78 -13.67 -20.09
C THR A 281 -5.87 -14.73 -18.98
N LYS A 282 -6.95 -15.49 -18.91
CA LYS A 282 -7.09 -16.67 -18.03
C LYS A 282 -5.95 -17.68 -18.20
N THR A 283 -5.24 -17.64 -19.34
CA THR A 283 -4.06 -18.47 -19.63
C THR A 283 -2.74 -17.82 -19.24
N GLY A 284 -2.76 -16.64 -18.61
CA GLY A 284 -1.57 -15.88 -18.24
C GLY A 284 -0.85 -15.18 -19.40
N LYS A 285 -1.42 -15.21 -20.60
CA LYS A 285 -0.87 -14.53 -21.79
C LYS A 285 -1.31 -13.07 -21.82
N TYR A 286 -0.43 -12.22 -22.35
CA TYR A 286 -0.75 -10.81 -22.56
C TYR A 286 -1.74 -10.67 -23.73
N VAL A 287 -2.82 -9.90 -23.55
CA VAL A 287 -3.88 -9.72 -24.55
C VAL A 287 -3.38 -8.90 -25.75
N TRP A 288 -2.58 -7.88 -25.47
CA TRP A 288 -2.13 -6.94 -26.47
C TRP A 288 -0.63 -7.01 -26.66
N LYS A 289 -0.20 -7.10 -27.91
CA LYS A 289 1.20 -6.87 -28.29
C LYS A 289 1.41 -5.37 -28.48
N LYS A 290 2.40 -4.80 -27.78
CA LYS A 290 2.68 -3.35 -27.81
C LYS A 290 3.10 -2.82 -29.17
N ASP A 291 3.60 -3.69 -30.03
CA ASP A 291 4.12 -3.42 -31.37
C ASP A 291 3.08 -3.64 -32.50
N THR A 292 1.85 -3.99 -32.12
CA THR A 292 0.77 -4.27 -33.08
C THR A 292 -0.34 -3.25 -32.91
N LEU A 293 -0.72 -2.56 -33.97
CA LEU A 293 -1.91 -1.71 -33.99
C LEU A 293 -3.15 -2.56 -33.75
N ILE A 294 -4.04 -2.07 -32.92
CA ILE A 294 -5.33 -2.70 -32.64
C ILE A 294 -6.28 -2.27 -33.74
N ASP A 295 -6.64 -3.18 -34.62
CA ASP A 295 -7.61 -2.95 -35.71
C ASP A 295 -9.03 -3.27 -35.21
N LEU A 296 -9.47 -2.53 -34.19
CA LEU A 296 -10.80 -2.62 -33.59
C LEU A 296 -11.30 -1.21 -33.26
N THR A 297 -12.60 -1.02 -33.36
CA THR A 297 -13.25 0.20 -32.83
C THR A 297 -13.23 0.20 -31.31
N LEU A 298 -13.37 1.38 -30.69
CA LEU A 298 -13.44 1.50 -29.22
C LEU A 298 -14.52 0.58 -28.59
N PRO A 299 -15.76 0.51 -29.12
CA PRO A 299 -16.76 -0.44 -28.62
C PRO A 299 -16.32 -1.90 -28.69
N GLN A 300 -15.69 -2.32 -29.79
CA GLN A 300 -15.17 -3.67 -29.95
C GLN A 300 -14.04 -3.98 -28.96
N VAL A 301 -13.21 -2.98 -28.62
CA VAL A 301 -12.20 -3.12 -27.56
C VAL A 301 -12.86 -3.33 -26.21
N LEU A 302 -13.91 -2.56 -25.88
CA LEU A 302 -14.65 -2.74 -24.63
C LEU A 302 -15.28 -4.14 -24.55
N ASP A 303 -15.99 -4.57 -25.61
CA ASP A 303 -16.62 -5.89 -25.64
C ASP A 303 -15.58 -7.00 -25.45
N ARG A 304 -14.43 -6.90 -26.11
CA ARG A 304 -13.35 -7.87 -25.96
C ARG A 304 -12.75 -7.90 -24.53
N ILE A 305 -12.59 -6.73 -23.89
CA ILE A 305 -12.13 -6.66 -22.50
C ILE A 305 -13.15 -7.26 -21.55
N VAL A 306 -14.42 -7.02 -21.80
CA VAL A 306 -15.52 -7.62 -21.02
C VAL A 306 -15.54 -9.14 -21.15
N ASP A 307 -15.36 -9.67 -22.34
CA ASP A 307 -15.33 -11.12 -22.57
C ASP A 307 -14.14 -11.78 -21.86
N GLU A 308 -13.04 -11.05 -21.69
CA GLU A 308 -11.82 -11.56 -21.09
C GLU A 308 -11.75 -11.33 -19.57
N PHE A 309 -12.28 -10.20 -19.09
CA PHE A 309 -12.18 -9.76 -17.68
C PHE A 309 -13.53 -9.27 -17.12
N PRO A 310 -14.64 -10.04 -17.24
CA PRO A 310 -15.98 -9.54 -16.90
C PRO A 310 -16.11 -9.03 -15.47
N ASP A 311 -15.47 -9.70 -14.52
CA ASP A 311 -15.58 -9.45 -13.09
C ASP A 311 -14.49 -8.50 -12.55
N GLN A 312 -13.60 -8.02 -13.42
CA GLN A 312 -12.57 -7.06 -13.04
C GLN A 312 -13.17 -5.65 -13.01
N TYR A 313 -12.74 -4.83 -12.03
CA TYR A 313 -13.22 -3.45 -11.96
C TYR A 313 -12.74 -2.63 -13.15
N ALA A 314 -13.70 -2.02 -13.85
CA ALA A 314 -13.43 -1.05 -14.91
C ALA A 314 -12.99 0.30 -14.33
N PHE A 315 -13.67 0.74 -13.27
CA PHE A 315 -13.33 1.96 -12.52
C PHE A 315 -14.09 2.05 -11.19
N ARG A 316 -13.59 2.94 -10.34
CA ARG A 316 -14.20 3.27 -9.04
C ARG A 316 -14.20 4.79 -8.85
N TYR A 317 -15.36 5.30 -8.47
CA TYR A 317 -15.54 6.68 -8.03
C TYR A 317 -15.88 6.68 -6.54
N THR A 318 -14.86 6.79 -5.71
CA THR A 318 -15.00 6.71 -4.25
C THR A 318 -15.86 7.83 -3.67
N SER A 319 -15.76 9.05 -4.25
CA SER A 319 -16.55 10.21 -3.84
C SER A 319 -18.04 10.11 -4.15
N MET A 320 -18.46 9.17 -5.01
CA MET A 320 -19.84 8.98 -5.44
C MET A 320 -20.37 7.57 -5.12
N ASP A 321 -19.59 6.76 -4.41
CA ASP A 321 -19.88 5.34 -4.14
C ASP A 321 -20.29 4.56 -5.41
N TYR A 322 -19.60 4.85 -6.52
CA TYR A 322 -19.89 4.25 -7.82
C TYR A 322 -18.71 3.38 -8.26
N THR A 323 -18.88 2.08 -8.16
CA THR A 323 -17.91 1.08 -8.60
C THR A 323 -18.55 0.17 -9.63
N ARG A 324 -17.82 -0.15 -10.72
CA ARG A 324 -18.31 -1.04 -11.79
C ARG A 324 -17.22 -2.01 -12.22
N THR A 325 -17.60 -3.27 -12.36
CA THR A 325 -16.85 -4.25 -13.15
C THR A 325 -16.95 -3.91 -14.65
N TYR A 326 -16.12 -4.52 -15.49
CA TYR A 326 -16.23 -4.33 -16.93
C TYR A 326 -17.57 -4.78 -17.48
N SER A 327 -18.15 -5.86 -16.96
CA SER A 327 -19.47 -6.33 -17.34
C SER A 327 -20.56 -5.31 -16.97
N GLU A 328 -20.57 -4.85 -15.72
CA GLU A 328 -21.55 -3.85 -15.25
C GLU A 328 -21.39 -2.51 -16.00
N PHE A 329 -20.15 -2.12 -16.28
CA PHE A 329 -19.88 -0.89 -17.04
C PHE A 329 -20.43 -0.98 -18.47
N ARG A 330 -20.23 -2.12 -19.15
CA ARG A 330 -20.83 -2.34 -20.49
C ARG A 330 -22.35 -2.26 -20.44
N ASP A 331 -22.99 -2.81 -19.42
CA ASP A 331 -24.45 -2.77 -19.28
C ASP A 331 -24.95 -1.33 -19.06
N ASP A 332 -24.24 -0.51 -18.29
CA ASP A 332 -24.52 0.92 -18.13
C ASP A 332 -24.39 1.67 -19.47
N VAL A 333 -23.30 1.41 -20.22
CA VAL A 333 -23.06 1.96 -21.56
C VAL A 333 -24.14 1.57 -22.53
N ASP A 334 -24.54 0.29 -22.57
CA ASP A 334 -25.57 -0.22 -23.46
C ASP A 334 -26.96 0.37 -23.14
N THR A 335 -27.25 0.55 -21.86
CA THR A 335 -28.48 1.17 -21.40
C THR A 335 -28.56 2.61 -21.87
N PHE A 336 -27.46 3.37 -21.69
CA PHE A 336 -27.44 4.77 -22.14
C PHE A 336 -27.40 4.91 -23.66
N ALA A 337 -26.72 4.00 -24.37
CA ALA A 337 -26.74 3.96 -25.84
C ALA A 337 -28.16 3.76 -26.38
N ARG A 338 -28.95 2.81 -25.81
CA ARG A 338 -30.34 2.62 -26.15
C ARG A 338 -31.21 3.84 -25.87
N ALA A 339 -30.95 4.56 -24.77
CA ALA A 339 -31.64 5.79 -24.44
C ALA A 339 -31.36 6.89 -25.47
N LEU A 340 -30.10 7.07 -25.91
CA LEU A 340 -29.75 8.03 -26.97
C LEU A 340 -30.45 7.70 -28.29
N ILE A 341 -30.51 6.44 -28.68
CA ILE A 341 -31.26 5.99 -29.89
C ILE A 341 -32.76 6.30 -29.74
N ALA A 342 -33.33 6.04 -28.56
CA ALA A 342 -34.76 6.33 -28.30
C ALA A 342 -35.05 7.85 -28.34
N LEU A 343 -34.09 8.69 -28.02
CA LEU A 343 -34.16 10.15 -28.17
C LEU A 343 -33.99 10.62 -29.62
N GLY A 344 -33.69 9.72 -30.55
CA GLY A 344 -33.56 10.00 -31.97
C GLY A 344 -32.15 10.28 -32.46
N VAL A 345 -31.10 10.09 -31.61
CA VAL A 345 -29.72 10.25 -31.99
C VAL A 345 -29.32 9.20 -33.03
N LYS A 346 -28.71 9.62 -34.10
CA LYS A 346 -28.27 8.80 -35.24
C LYS A 346 -26.75 8.79 -35.37
N PRO A 347 -26.16 7.80 -36.07
CA PRO A 347 -24.75 7.85 -36.41
C PRO A 347 -24.38 9.19 -37.11
N GLY A 348 -23.30 9.80 -36.65
CA GLY A 348 -22.83 11.10 -37.12
C GLY A 348 -23.42 12.31 -36.40
N ASP A 349 -24.49 12.14 -35.60
CA ASP A 349 -24.99 13.24 -34.78
C ASP A 349 -24.01 13.61 -33.66
N HIS A 350 -24.02 14.88 -33.26
CA HIS A 350 -23.16 15.40 -32.22
C HIS A 350 -23.91 15.43 -30.88
N VAL A 351 -23.31 14.84 -29.85
CA VAL A 351 -23.84 14.80 -28.48
C VAL A 351 -22.88 15.54 -27.57
N ALA A 352 -23.30 16.70 -27.06
CA ALA A 352 -22.48 17.49 -26.16
C ALA A 352 -22.63 17.03 -24.71
N ILE A 353 -21.48 16.93 -23.99
CA ILE A 353 -21.45 16.71 -22.55
C ILE A 353 -20.73 17.87 -21.84
N TRP A 354 -21.43 18.47 -20.89
CA TRP A 354 -20.94 19.55 -20.07
C TRP A 354 -20.95 19.11 -18.59
N ALA A 355 -19.90 18.43 -18.18
CA ALA A 355 -19.78 17.87 -16.84
C ALA A 355 -18.31 17.79 -16.41
N THR A 356 -18.09 17.75 -15.09
CA THR A 356 -16.79 17.42 -14.49
C THR A 356 -16.48 15.92 -14.67
N ASN A 357 -15.37 15.46 -14.11
CA ASN A 357 -14.99 14.05 -14.14
C ASN A 357 -15.94 13.21 -13.23
N VAL A 358 -17.03 12.77 -13.80
CA VAL A 358 -18.06 11.93 -13.14
C VAL A 358 -18.30 10.66 -13.96
N PRO A 359 -18.81 9.57 -13.37
CA PRO A 359 -19.07 8.31 -14.09
C PRO A 359 -19.90 8.49 -15.35
N GLN A 360 -20.92 9.36 -15.30
CA GLN A 360 -21.82 9.65 -16.42
C GLN A 360 -21.09 10.22 -17.65
N TRP A 361 -19.98 10.96 -17.41
CA TRP A 361 -19.16 11.45 -18.51
C TRP A 361 -18.54 10.29 -19.29
N TYR A 362 -18.02 9.31 -18.57
CA TYR A 362 -17.38 8.12 -19.16
C TYR A 362 -18.40 7.22 -19.86
N ILE A 363 -19.57 7.01 -19.24
CA ILE A 363 -20.67 6.27 -19.85
C ILE A 363 -21.13 6.95 -21.15
N THR A 364 -21.25 8.28 -21.14
CA THR A 364 -21.66 9.05 -22.34
C THR A 364 -20.66 8.88 -23.47
N PHE A 365 -19.35 8.96 -23.17
CA PHE A 365 -18.28 8.75 -24.17
C PHE A 365 -18.43 7.37 -24.85
N TRP A 366 -18.52 6.31 -24.09
CA TRP A 366 -18.63 4.97 -24.65
C TRP A 366 -19.97 4.71 -25.36
N ALA A 367 -21.06 5.24 -24.84
CA ALA A 367 -22.38 5.09 -25.43
C ALA A 367 -22.48 5.83 -26.78
N THR A 368 -22.00 7.07 -26.89
CA THR A 368 -21.96 7.81 -28.14
C THR A 368 -21.08 7.13 -29.19
N THR A 369 -19.90 6.66 -28.76
CA THR A 369 -18.99 5.91 -29.65
C THR A 369 -19.67 4.63 -30.16
N LYS A 370 -20.42 3.93 -29.29
CA LYS A 370 -21.07 2.66 -29.63
C LYS A 370 -22.17 2.81 -30.68
N ILE A 371 -22.89 3.92 -30.68
CA ILE A 371 -23.95 4.21 -31.68
C ILE A 371 -23.44 4.98 -32.91
N GLY A 372 -22.14 5.27 -32.98
CA GLY A 372 -21.54 6.03 -34.07
C GLY A 372 -21.81 7.53 -34.05
N ALA A 373 -22.24 8.09 -32.89
CA ALA A 373 -22.35 9.52 -32.68
C ALA A 373 -21.01 10.14 -32.28
N VAL A 374 -20.89 11.45 -32.43
CA VAL A 374 -19.70 12.21 -32.08
C VAL A 374 -19.88 12.87 -30.72
N LEU A 375 -18.96 12.59 -29.77
CA LEU A 375 -18.98 13.27 -28.47
C LEU A 375 -18.32 14.65 -28.60
N VAL A 376 -19.01 15.67 -28.14
CA VAL A 376 -18.50 17.05 -28.01
C VAL A 376 -18.29 17.35 -26.53
N THR A 377 -17.06 17.56 -26.11
CA THR A 377 -16.73 17.85 -24.71
C THR A 377 -16.76 19.34 -24.45
N VAL A 378 -17.59 19.78 -23.50
CA VAL A 378 -17.69 21.18 -23.08
C VAL A 378 -16.93 21.38 -21.78
N ASN A 379 -15.97 22.30 -21.77
CA ASN A 379 -15.23 22.62 -20.56
C ASN A 379 -16.16 23.26 -19.52
N THR A 380 -16.12 22.78 -18.28
CA THR A 380 -16.97 23.27 -17.19
C THR A 380 -16.71 24.74 -16.81
N ALA A 381 -15.54 25.26 -17.15
CA ALA A 381 -15.21 26.67 -16.96
C ALA A 381 -15.79 27.58 -18.04
N TYR A 382 -16.33 27.04 -19.14
CA TYR A 382 -16.91 27.86 -20.23
C TYR A 382 -18.17 28.60 -19.75
N LYS A 383 -18.28 29.87 -20.19
CA LYS A 383 -19.46 30.69 -20.04
C LYS A 383 -20.27 30.72 -21.33
N ILE A 384 -21.32 31.50 -21.38
CA ILE A 384 -22.30 31.50 -22.45
C ILE A 384 -21.64 31.64 -23.83
N TYR A 385 -20.70 32.56 -23.98
CA TYR A 385 -20.10 32.87 -25.30
C TYR A 385 -19.19 31.76 -25.82
N GLU A 386 -18.36 31.17 -24.93
CA GLU A 386 -17.49 30.07 -25.30
C GLU A 386 -18.31 28.79 -25.60
N THR A 387 -19.35 28.56 -24.83
CA THR A 387 -20.25 27.40 -25.04
C THR A 387 -21.02 27.57 -26.34
N GLU A 388 -21.59 28.73 -26.60
CA GLU A 388 -22.29 29.03 -27.87
C GLU A 388 -21.35 28.85 -29.08
N TYR A 389 -20.14 29.36 -28.99
CA TYR A 389 -19.14 29.21 -30.05
C TYR A 389 -18.84 27.71 -30.31
N LEU A 390 -18.56 26.93 -29.24
CA LEU A 390 -18.27 25.52 -29.39
C LEU A 390 -19.45 24.75 -30.03
N LEU A 391 -20.67 24.98 -29.55
CA LEU A 391 -21.86 24.28 -30.07
C LEU A 391 -22.23 24.69 -31.49
N ARG A 392 -21.86 25.88 -31.95
CA ARG A 392 -22.04 26.29 -33.35
C ARG A 392 -20.99 25.72 -34.30
N GLN A 393 -19.80 25.39 -33.77
CA GLN A 393 -18.70 24.80 -34.56
C GLN A 393 -18.83 23.25 -34.64
N SER A 394 -19.41 22.66 -33.66
CA SER A 394 -19.61 21.20 -33.61
C SER A 394 -21.02 20.86 -34.10
#